data_566cbab1345d642e275be8f017ed24c3
#
_entry.id   566cbab1345d642e275be8f017ed24c3
#
_cell.length_a   1.000
_cell.length_b   1.000
_cell.length_c   1.000
_cell.angle_alpha   90.00
_cell.angle_beta   90.00
_cell.angle_gamma   90.00
#
_symmetry.space_group_name_H-M   'P 1'
#
loop_
_entity.id
_entity.type
_entity.pdbx_description
1 polymer ?
#
loop_
_entity_poly.entity_id
_entity_poly.type
_entity_poly.pdbx_seq_one_letter_code
_entity_poly.pdbx_strand_id
1 'polypeptide(L)'
;MSSLFRRRRQEPLAAPPPEPEPTGIDCSLPGCPNGNALTCEYRDRRGHLCTVSFCPDHGAVIEGVPYCRRHASTVRAIGPMASDPNGRPDLEDRTPSLVNWIAHELDGHIRTQLEAAAREGESVVTDDAVHHSRDHNRNLRWERSWRLVENTGLVLKIGIHVSEENDSLVRINVGSEMVADGIPPWIARRRMGEDVDVAIDVAQRQLFYQYLQESIAKAVAEFRGSDRRYSR
;
A
#
# COMPACT_ATOMS: atom_id res chain seq x y z
N MET A 1 -5.29 67.08 -8.80
CA MET A 1 -5.58 65.67 -8.49
C MET A 1 -5.15 64.82 -9.66
N SER A 2 -3.92 64.27 -9.62
CA SER A 2 -3.34 63.51 -10.73
C SER A 2 -3.42 62.05 -10.42
N SER A 3 -4.21 61.32 -11.22
CA SER A 3 -4.40 59.87 -11.13
C SER A 3 -3.23 59.17 -11.84
N LEU A 4 -2.41 58.50 -11.06
CA LEU A 4 -1.32 57.64 -11.57
C LEU A 4 -1.84 56.24 -11.87
N PHE A 5 -2.20 55.98 -13.13
CA PHE A 5 -2.45 54.65 -13.63
C PHE A 5 -1.13 53.88 -13.73
N ARG A 6 -0.81 53.02 -12.74
CA ARG A 6 0.27 52.02 -12.83
C ARG A 6 -0.15 50.91 -13.79
N ARG A 7 0.38 50.91 -15.02
CA ARG A 7 0.32 49.75 -15.93
C ARG A 7 1.05 48.57 -15.27
N ARG A 8 0.31 47.52 -14.88
CA ARG A 8 0.92 46.22 -14.56
C ARG A 8 1.58 45.69 -15.83
N ARG A 9 2.90 45.48 -15.77
CA ARG A 9 3.61 44.69 -16.78
C ARG A 9 3.03 43.27 -16.70
N GLN A 10 2.44 42.80 -17.79
CA GLN A 10 2.13 41.40 -17.97
C GLN A 10 3.47 40.64 -18.13
N GLU A 11 3.75 39.77 -17.21
CA GLU A 11 4.86 38.78 -17.40
C GLU A 11 4.56 37.92 -18.63
N PRO A 12 5.58 37.66 -19.47
CA PRO A 12 5.37 36.76 -20.62
C PRO A 12 4.96 35.38 -20.10
N LEU A 13 3.86 34.86 -20.64
CA LEU A 13 3.48 33.45 -20.43
C LEU A 13 4.69 32.57 -20.81
N ALA A 14 5.11 31.73 -19.89
CA ALA A 14 6.13 30.73 -20.15
C ALA A 14 5.73 29.92 -21.39
N ALA A 15 6.67 29.73 -22.30
CA ALA A 15 6.46 28.92 -23.49
C ALA A 15 5.99 27.50 -23.07
N PRO A 16 5.05 26.90 -23.79
CA PRO A 16 4.63 25.52 -23.52
C PRO A 16 5.86 24.60 -23.57
N PRO A 17 5.94 23.58 -22.69
CA PRO A 17 7.04 22.63 -22.73
C PRO A 17 7.16 21.99 -24.13
N PRO A 18 8.38 21.73 -24.63
CA PRO A 18 8.57 21.14 -25.94
C PRO A 18 7.81 19.80 -26.03
N GLU A 19 7.15 19.57 -27.16
CA GLU A 19 6.52 18.28 -27.46
C GLU A 19 7.59 17.19 -27.39
N PRO A 20 7.30 16.03 -26.74
CA PRO A 20 8.24 14.93 -26.64
C PRO A 20 8.61 14.43 -28.05
N GLU A 21 9.92 14.29 -28.32
CA GLU A 21 10.38 13.75 -29.61
C GLU A 21 9.80 12.35 -29.85
N PRO A 22 9.47 12.01 -31.10
CA PRO A 22 8.90 10.71 -31.42
C PRO A 22 9.86 9.58 -31.06
N THR A 23 9.46 8.72 -30.15
CA THR A 23 10.30 7.63 -29.62
C THR A 23 10.44 6.47 -30.59
N GLY A 24 9.65 6.42 -31.66
CA GLY A 24 9.63 5.31 -32.63
C GLY A 24 9.19 3.96 -32.05
N ILE A 25 8.60 3.97 -30.87
CA ILE A 25 8.08 2.77 -30.19
C ILE A 25 6.58 2.66 -30.44
N ASP A 26 6.13 1.49 -30.89
CA ASP A 26 4.71 1.21 -31.12
C ASP A 26 3.96 0.96 -29.81
N CYS A 27 2.68 1.36 -29.80
CA CYS A 27 1.80 1.05 -28.70
C CYS A 27 1.50 -0.46 -28.64
N SER A 28 1.68 -1.08 -27.46
CA SER A 28 1.45 -2.51 -27.25
C SER A 28 -0.02 -2.94 -27.33
N LEU A 29 -0.96 -1.98 -27.46
CA LEU A 29 -2.37 -2.33 -27.59
C LEU A 29 -2.68 -2.78 -29.02
N PRO A 30 -3.24 -3.99 -29.23
CA PRO A 30 -3.58 -4.49 -30.55
C PRO A 30 -4.48 -3.53 -31.34
N GLY A 31 -4.09 -3.19 -32.57
CA GLY A 31 -4.83 -2.30 -33.44
C GLY A 31 -4.65 -0.80 -33.19
N CYS A 32 -3.78 -0.40 -32.29
CA CYS A 32 -3.42 1.00 -32.09
C CYS A 32 -2.40 1.46 -33.16
N PRO A 33 -2.69 2.48 -33.97
CA PRO A 33 -1.78 2.96 -35.01
C PRO A 33 -0.70 3.94 -34.50
N ASN A 34 -0.71 4.29 -33.20
CA ASN A 34 0.18 5.32 -32.67
C ASN A 34 1.58 4.77 -32.39
N GLY A 35 2.57 5.31 -33.14
CA GLY A 35 3.99 4.95 -33.03
C GLY A 35 4.82 5.78 -32.03
N ASN A 36 4.19 6.63 -31.23
CA ASN A 36 4.84 7.48 -30.22
C ASN A 36 4.51 6.99 -28.81
N ALA A 37 4.86 5.74 -28.52
CA ALA A 37 4.57 5.15 -27.22
C ALA A 37 5.70 5.40 -26.23
N LEU A 38 5.32 5.54 -24.96
CA LEU A 38 6.19 5.55 -23.81
C LEU A 38 6.22 4.16 -23.17
N THR A 39 7.35 3.75 -22.63
CA THR A 39 7.44 2.51 -21.86
C THR A 39 6.94 2.74 -20.43
N CYS A 40 6.14 1.81 -19.92
CA CYS A 40 5.65 1.87 -18.56
C CYS A 40 6.78 1.67 -17.55
N GLU A 41 6.95 2.61 -16.64
CA GLU A 41 8.00 2.57 -15.60
C GLU A 41 7.55 1.91 -14.30
N TYR A 42 6.37 1.27 -14.28
CA TYR A 42 5.91 0.56 -13.10
C TYR A 42 6.82 -0.63 -12.79
N ARG A 43 7.24 -0.71 -11.53
CA ARG A 43 7.96 -1.88 -10.99
C ARG A 43 7.03 -2.67 -10.08
N ASP A 44 7.01 -3.98 -10.25
CA ASP A 44 6.33 -4.85 -9.31
C ASP A 44 7.14 -5.00 -8.00
N ARG A 45 6.58 -5.73 -7.04
CA ARG A 45 7.21 -5.97 -5.73
C ARG A 45 8.54 -6.74 -5.83
N ARG A 46 8.79 -7.42 -6.95
CA ARG A 46 10.03 -8.16 -7.22
C ARG A 46 11.04 -7.32 -7.98
N GLY A 47 10.72 -6.04 -8.23
CA GLY A 47 11.57 -5.12 -8.98
C GLY A 47 11.49 -5.29 -10.49
N HIS A 48 10.60 -6.14 -11.02
CA HIS A 48 10.45 -6.31 -12.47
C HIS A 48 9.74 -5.10 -13.07
N LEU A 49 10.35 -4.55 -14.11
CA LEU A 49 9.74 -3.49 -14.91
C LEU A 49 8.60 -4.03 -15.76
N CYS A 50 7.54 -3.22 -15.88
CA CYS A 50 6.50 -3.46 -16.86
C CYS A 50 7.08 -3.27 -18.28
N THR A 51 6.83 -4.23 -19.16
CA THR A 51 7.31 -4.20 -20.56
C THR A 51 6.32 -3.59 -21.54
N VAL A 52 5.18 -3.07 -21.06
CA VAL A 52 4.12 -2.50 -21.90
C VAL A 52 4.50 -1.10 -22.35
N SER A 53 4.47 -0.86 -23.66
CA SER A 53 4.55 0.47 -24.25
C SER A 53 3.15 0.98 -24.57
N PHE A 54 2.89 2.27 -24.37
CA PHE A 54 1.56 2.85 -24.55
C PHE A 54 1.63 4.27 -25.10
N CYS A 55 0.68 4.62 -25.93
CA CYS A 55 0.48 5.99 -26.40
C CYS A 55 -0.37 6.81 -25.40
N PRO A 56 -0.49 8.13 -25.58
CA PRO A 56 -1.27 8.99 -24.68
C PRO A 56 -2.72 8.54 -24.45
N ASP A 57 -3.34 7.88 -25.44
CA ASP A 57 -4.72 7.38 -25.34
C ASP A 57 -4.82 6.10 -24.47
N HIS A 58 -3.72 5.37 -24.30
CA HIS A 58 -3.69 4.06 -23.65
C HIS A 58 -2.85 4.01 -22.37
N GLY A 59 -2.47 5.17 -21.86
CA GLY A 59 -1.75 5.31 -20.60
C GLY A 59 -1.87 6.71 -20.02
N ALA A 60 -1.05 7.01 -19.05
CA ALA A 60 -0.97 8.33 -18.45
C ALA A 60 0.44 8.59 -17.92
N VAL A 61 0.82 9.84 -17.94
CA VAL A 61 1.98 10.34 -17.18
C VAL A 61 1.44 10.90 -15.86
N ILE A 62 1.89 10.34 -14.74
CA ILE A 62 1.50 10.78 -13.40
C ILE A 62 2.76 11.27 -12.71
N GLU A 63 2.81 12.57 -12.39
CA GLU A 63 3.96 13.23 -11.77
C GLU A 63 5.28 13.01 -12.53
N GLY A 64 5.22 13.09 -13.86
CA GLY A 64 6.37 12.91 -14.75
C GLY A 64 6.78 11.46 -15.02
N VAL A 65 6.11 10.47 -14.42
CA VAL A 65 6.41 9.04 -14.61
C VAL A 65 5.34 8.40 -15.52
N PRO A 66 5.77 7.73 -16.61
CA PRO A 66 4.84 7.10 -17.55
C PRO A 66 4.31 5.75 -17.05
N TYR A 67 2.98 5.57 -17.10
CA TYR A 67 2.29 4.34 -16.71
C TYR A 67 1.29 3.89 -17.76
N CYS A 68 1.31 2.62 -18.15
CA CYS A 68 0.25 2.04 -18.97
C CYS A 68 -1.11 2.11 -18.23
N ARG A 69 -2.22 1.99 -18.95
CA ARG A 69 -3.58 2.15 -18.42
C ARG A 69 -3.84 1.35 -17.13
N ARG A 70 -3.37 0.09 -17.09
CA ARG A 70 -3.49 -0.78 -15.91
C ARG A 70 -2.75 -0.21 -14.70
N HIS A 71 -1.49 0.17 -14.88
CA HIS A 71 -0.67 0.67 -13.80
C HIS A 71 -0.99 2.11 -13.42
N ALA A 72 -1.43 2.93 -14.38
CA ALA A 72 -1.97 4.26 -14.08
C ALA A 72 -3.19 4.20 -13.16
N SER A 73 -4.11 3.25 -13.38
CA SER A 73 -5.25 3.06 -12.48
C SER A 73 -4.83 2.58 -11.09
N THR A 74 -3.83 1.69 -11.02
CA THR A 74 -3.26 1.23 -9.74
C THR A 74 -2.61 2.38 -8.97
N VAL A 75 -1.78 3.19 -9.65
CA VAL A 75 -1.10 4.34 -9.02
C VAL A 75 -2.11 5.39 -8.56
N ARG A 76 -3.15 5.67 -9.35
CA ARG A 76 -4.23 6.60 -8.95
C ARG A 76 -5.07 6.07 -7.79
N ALA A 77 -5.31 4.76 -7.74
CA ALA A 77 -6.05 4.14 -6.63
C ALA A 77 -5.28 4.21 -5.30
N ILE A 78 -3.95 4.27 -5.36
CA ILE A 78 -3.09 4.49 -4.18
C ILE A 78 -3.23 5.94 -3.65
N GLY A 79 -3.83 6.84 -4.41
CA GLY A 79 -4.11 8.24 -4.02
C GLY A 79 -3.11 9.24 -4.63
N PRO A 80 -3.40 10.55 -4.51
CA PRO A 80 -2.53 11.58 -5.03
C PRO A 80 -1.17 11.47 -4.35
N MET A 81 -0.14 11.47 -5.17
CA MET A 81 1.22 11.54 -4.66
C MET A 81 1.37 12.92 -4.00
N ALA A 82 1.59 12.96 -2.71
CA ALA A 82 1.99 14.20 -2.07
C ALA A 82 3.28 14.63 -2.76
N SER A 83 3.26 15.81 -3.36
CA SER A 83 4.43 16.38 -4.01
C SER A 83 5.45 16.73 -2.93
N ASP A 84 6.38 15.82 -2.67
CA ASP A 84 7.59 16.14 -1.96
C ASP A 84 8.49 16.95 -2.91
N PRO A 85 8.90 18.18 -2.56
CA PRO A 85 9.80 18.97 -3.36
C PRO A 85 11.15 18.29 -3.63
N ASN A 86 11.51 17.25 -2.89
CA ASN A 86 12.75 16.48 -3.02
C ASN A 86 12.60 15.12 -3.69
N GLY A 87 11.43 14.78 -4.24
CA GLY A 87 11.26 13.54 -4.96
C GLY A 87 10.06 12.71 -4.56
N ARG A 88 10.12 11.45 -4.81
CA ARG A 88 9.00 10.52 -4.67
C ARG A 88 8.54 10.47 -3.22
N PRO A 89 7.24 10.69 -2.95
CA PRO A 89 6.73 10.44 -1.62
C PRO A 89 7.03 9.00 -1.24
N ASP A 90 7.49 8.83 -0.04
CA ASP A 90 7.79 7.51 0.49
C ASP A 90 6.51 6.67 0.43
N LEU A 91 6.50 5.65 -0.42
CA LEU A 91 5.33 4.77 -0.60
C LEU A 91 4.94 4.08 0.71
N GLU A 92 5.90 3.97 1.64
CA GLU A 92 5.68 3.38 2.96
C GLU A 92 4.70 4.19 3.82
N ASP A 93 4.62 5.51 3.61
CA ASP A 93 3.77 6.41 4.42
C ASP A 93 2.31 6.42 3.96
N ARG A 94 1.99 5.76 2.85
CA ARG A 94 0.62 5.71 2.36
C ARG A 94 -0.14 4.54 2.95
N THR A 95 -1.35 4.80 3.39
CA THR A 95 -2.18 3.82 4.07
C THR A 95 -2.25 2.45 3.37
N PRO A 96 -2.57 2.33 2.05
CA PRO A 96 -2.59 1.03 1.38
C PRO A 96 -1.19 0.40 1.27
N SER A 97 -0.16 1.22 1.07
CA SER A 97 1.23 0.75 0.98
C SER A 97 1.73 0.30 2.34
N LEU A 98 1.38 1.01 3.40
CA LEU A 98 1.70 0.66 4.77
C LEU A 98 1.11 -0.71 5.14
N VAL A 99 -0.20 -0.93 4.88
CA VAL A 99 -0.84 -2.23 5.11
C VAL A 99 -0.12 -3.33 4.35
N ASN A 100 0.21 -3.08 3.09
CA ASN A 100 0.90 -4.06 2.26
C ASN A 100 2.32 -4.36 2.74
N TRP A 101 3.05 -3.33 3.17
CA TRP A 101 4.41 -3.48 3.70
C TRP A 101 4.41 -4.30 4.98
N ILE A 102 3.61 -3.91 5.97
CA ILE A 102 3.49 -4.63 7.24
C ILE A 102 3.05 -6.09 7.00
N ALA A 103 2.07 -6.28 6.12
CA ALA A 103 1.59 -7.60 5.76
C ALA A 103 2.65 -8.48 5.08
N HIS A 104 3.51 -7.89 4.26
CA HIS A 104 4.60 -8.62 3.61
C HIS A 104 5.63 -9.13 4.63
N GLU A 105 6.03 -8.27 5.57
CA GLU A 105 6.98 -8.63 6.62
C GLU A 105 6.43 -9.69 7.59
N LEU A 106 5.13 -9.69 7.83
CA LEU A 106 4.48 -10.64 8.74
C LEU A 106 3.97 -11.92 8.05
N ASP A 107 3.94 -11.99 6.71
CA ASP A 107 3.33 -13.09 5.95
C ASP A 107 3.84 -14.46 6.38
N GLY A 108 5.15 -14.65 6.39
CA GLY A 108 5.77 -15.92 6.78
C GLY A 108 5.44 -16.33 8.21
N HIS A 109 5.45 -15.36 9.14
CA HIS A 109 5.10 -15.63 10.53
C HIS A 109 3.62 -16.01 10.69
N ILE A 110 2.71 -15.26 10.07
CA ILE A 110 1.27 -15.53 10.15
C ILE A 110 0.93 -16.90 9.56
N ARG A 111 1.50 -17.25 8.39
CA ARG A 111 1.31 -18.57 7.79
C ARG A 111 1.77 -19.67 8.72
N THR A 112 2.97 -19.54 9.28
CA THR A 112 3.52 -20.54 10.22
C THR A 112 2.61 -20.72 11.44
N GLN A 113 2.08 -19.63 12.01
CA GLN A 113 1.17 -19.72 13.15
C GLN A 113 -0.18 -20.38 12.78
N LEU A 114 -0.74 -20.08 11.62
CA LEU A 114 -1.97 -20.69 11.15
C LEU A 114 -1.79 -22.16 10.78
N GLU A 115 -0.69 -22.52 10.12
CA GLU A 115 -0.35 -23.90 9.77
C GLU A 115 -0.13 -24.76 11.03
N ALA A 116 0.61 -24.23 12.02
CA ALA A 116 0.79 -24.90 13.30
C ALA A 116 -0.51 -25.05 14.10
N ALA A 117 -1.45 -24.13 13.92
CA ALA A 117 -2.75 -24.18 14.54
C ALA A 117 -3.77 -25.03 13.77
N ALA A 118 -3.53 -25.34 12.48
CA ALA A 118 -4.45 -26.07 11.64
C ALA A 118 -4.70 -27.48 12.13
N ARG A 119 -5.95 -27.96 11.99
CA ARG A 119 -6.37 -29.33 12.24
C ARG A 119 -6.56 -30.09 10.92
N GLU A 120 -6.77 -31.40 11.01
CA GLU A 120 -7.09 -32.20 9.84
C GLU A 120 -8.35 -31.66 9.13
N GLY A 121 -8.24 -31.44 7.81
CA GLY A 121 -9.29 -30.85 7.00
C GLY A 121 -9.30 -29.33 6.94
N GLU A 122 -8.48 -28.64 7.72
CA GLU A 122 -8.32 -27.18 7.65
C GLU A 122 -7.17 -26.79 6.71
N SER A 123 -7.31 -25.67 6.03
CA SER A 123 -6.29 -25.12 5.13
C SER A 123 -6.12 -23.61 5.30
N VAL A 124 -4.89 -23.13 5.06
CA VAL A 124 -4.54 -21.72 5.12
C VAL A 124 -4.75 -21.08 3.74
N VAL A 125 -5.57 -20.04 3.70
CA VAL A 125 -5.83 -19.24 2.49
C VAL A 125 -5.33 -17.84 2.74
N THR A 126 -4.47 -17.36 1.86
CA THR A 126 -3.93 -15.99 1.90
C THR A 126 -4.55 -15.15 0.80
N ASP A 127 -4.96 -13.97 1.16
CA ASP A 127 -5.34 -12.95 0.20
C ASP A 127 -4.14 -12.02 -0.04
N ASP A 128 -3.56 -12.09 -1.24
CA ASP A 128 -2.35 -11.33 -1.58
C ASP A 128 -2.65 -9.85 -1.91
N ALA A 129 -3.92 -9.48 -2.03
CA ALA A 129 -4.32 -8.12 -2.32
C ALA A 129 -4.71 -7.36 -1.05
N VAL A 130 -4.43 -6.05 -1.05
CA VAL A 130 -5.03 -5.13 -0.07
C VAL A 130 -6.43 -4.78 -0.54
N HIS A 131 -7.41 -5.12 0.26
CA HIS A 131 -8.81 -4.77 0.03
C HIS A 131 -9.16 -3.47 0.73
N HIS A 132 -10.08 -2.73 0.16
CA HIS A 132 -10.66 -1.57 0.81
C HIS A 132 -12.15 -1.79 1.05
N SER A 133 -12.61 -1.33 2.19
CA SER A 133 -14.02 -1.33 2.59
C SER A 133 -14.34 0.01 3.27
N ARG A 134 -15.62 0.26 3.51
CA ARG A 134 -16.03 1.38 4.35
C ARG A 134 -16.57 0.84 5.66
N ASP A 135 -16.16 1.47 6.76
CA ASP A 135 -16.71 1.18 8.08
C ASP A 135 -18.14 1.78 8.24
N HIS A 136 -18.73 1.60 9.41
CA HIS A 136 -20.06 2.13 9.72
C HIS A 136 -20.13 3.67 9.70
N ASN A 137 -18.99 4.37 9.88
CA ASN A 137 -18.86 5.82 9.77
C ASN A 137 -18.53 6.29 8.34
N ARG A 138 -18.50 5.36 7.36
CA ARG A 138 -18.12 5.57 5.96
C ARG A 138 -16.64 5.89 5.73
N ASN A 139 -15.77 5.78 6.74
CA ASN A 139 -14.35 5.93 6.58
C ASN A 139 -13.77 4.75 5.78
N LEU A 140 -12.81 5.02 4.92
CA LEU A 140 -12.09 3.97 4.22
C LEU A 140 -11.23 3.17 5.21
N ARG A 141 -11.24 1.87 5.01
CA ARG A 141 -10.39 0.90 5.70
C ARG A 141 -9.70 0.05 4.67
N TRP A 142 -8.39 -0.05 4.77
CA TRP A 142 -7.56 -0.94 3.96
C TRP A 142 -7.13 -2.12 4.80
N GLU A 143 -7.30 -3.33 4.26
CA GLU A 143 -7.06 -4.57 4.97
C GLU A 143 -6.40 -5.61 4.08
N ARG A 144 -5.47 -6.38 4.65
CA ARG A 144 -4.98 -7.63 4.11
C ARG A 144 -5.22 -8.75 5.12
N SER A 145 -5.62 -9.94 4.65
CA SER A 145 -6.04 -11.00 5.56
C SER A 145 -5.52 -12.38 5.18
N TRP A 146 -5.40 -13.21 6.21
CA TRP A 146 -5.12 -14.65 6.15
C TRP A 146 -6.29 -15.36 6.82
N ARG A 147 -6.66 -16.49 6.27
CA ARG A 147 -7.80 -17.26 6.74
C ARG A 147 -7.42 -18.71 6.93
N LEU A 148 -7.83 -19.28 8.02
CA LEU A 148 -7.89 -20.70 8.23
C LEU A 148 -9.32 -21.12 7.90
N VAL A 149 -9.48 -22.02 6.95
CA VAL A 149 -10.78 -22.44 6.44
C VAL A 149 -10.91 -23.95 6.51
N GLU A 150 -12.12 -24.44 6.72
CA GLU A 150 -12.55 -25.82 6.63
C GLU A 150 -13.65 -25.94 5.58
N ASN A 151 -14.03 -27.13 5.17
CA ASN A 151 -15.14 -27.35 4.23
C ASN A 151 -16.46 -26.71 4.67
N THR A 152 -16.65 -26.53 5.96
CA THR A 152 -17.84 -25.91 6.56
C THR A 152 -17.79 -24.37 6.61
N GLY A 153 -16.62 -23.78 6.34
CA GLY A 153 -16.45 -22.32 6.28
C GLY A 153 -15.21 -21.78 6.95
N LEU A 154 -15.29 -20.52 7.37
CA LEU A 154 -14.20 -19.79 8.02
C LEU A 154 -14.02 -20.27 9.46
N VAL A 155 -12.81 -20.72 9.80
CA VAL A 155 -12.42 -21.12 11.16
C VAL A 155 -11.79 -19.94 11.90
N LEU A 156 -10.80 -19.28 11.29
CA LEU A 156 -10.11 -18.15 11.89
C LEU A 156 -9.68 -17.18 10.79
N LYS A 157 -9.79 -15.88 11.07
CA LYS A 157 -9.26 -14.81 10.22
C LYS A 157 -8.24 -13.99 11.00
N ILE A 158 -7.08 -13.74 10.39
CA ILE A 158 -6.13 -12.72 10.84
C ILE A 158 -6.19 -11.58 9.84
N GLY A 159 -6.41 -10.36 10.30
CA GLY A 159 -6.48 -9.17 9.47
C GLY A 159 -5.50 -8.10 9.94
N ILE A 160 -4.73 -7.53 9.02
CA ILE A 160 -3.93 -6.32 9.24
C ILE A 160 -4.63 -5.19 8.53
N HIS A 161 -4.95 -4.12 9.25
CA HIS A 161 -5.68 -3.02 8.66
C HIS A 161 -5.25 -1.65 9.19
N VAL A 162 -5.53 -0.64 8.39
CA VAL A 162 -5.42 0.78 8.71
C VAL A 162 -6.69 1.48 8.24
N SER A 163 -7.18 2.45 8.98
CA SER A 163 -8.35 3.25 8.62
C SER A 163 -7.97 4.68 8.26
N GLU A 164 -8.81 5.31 7.42
CA GLU A 164 -8.67 6.70 7.02
C GLU A 164 -8.66 7.68 8.20
N GLU A 165 -9.40 7.37 9.26
CA GLU A 165 -9.47 8.18 10.49
C GLU A 165 -8.11 8.29 11.19
N ASN A 166 -7.29 7.22 11.10
CA ASN A 166 -5.93 7.22 11.61
C ASN A 166 -5.02 6.45 10.64
N ASP A 167 -4.58 7.14 9.61
CA ASP A 167 -3.89 6.63 8.43
C ASP A 167 -2.51 5.98 8.69
N SER A 168 -2.02 6.06 9.93
CA SER A 168 -0.74 5.48 10.34
C SER A 168 -0.88 4.44 11.45
N LEU A 169 -2.05 4.30 12.05
CA LEU A 169 -2.28 3.33 13.11
C LEU A 169 -2.58 1.96 12.49
N VAL A 170 -1.58 1.09 12.53
CA VAL A 170 -1.73 -0.31 12.14
C VAL A 170 -2.47 -1.05 13.25
N ARG A 171 -3.49 -1.81 12.88
CA ARG A 171 -4.26 -2.66 13.80
C ARG A 171 -4.25 -4.10 13.30
N ILE A 172 -4.14 -5.04 14.22
CA ILE A 172 -4.19 -6.47 13.94
C ILE A 172 -5.36 -7.10 14.68
N ASN A 173 -6.20 -7.80 13.93
CA ASN A 173 -7.29 -8.58 14.48
C ASN A 173 -7.03 -10.07 14.29
N VAL A 174 -7.36 -10.86 15.32
CA VAL A 174 -7.44 -12.32 15.26
C VAL A 174 -8.89 -12.71 15.58
N GLY A 175 -9.59 -13.26 14.60
CA GLY A 175 -11.05 -13.38 14.68
C GLY A 175 -11.71 -12.01 14.74
N SER A 176 -12.51 -11.79 15.77
CA SER A 176 -13.17 -10.51 16.06
C SER A 176 -12.38 -9.61 17.03
N GLU A 177 -11.32 -10.11 17.62
CA GLU A 177 -10.58 -9.42 18.66
C GLU A 177 -9.39 -8.62 18.07
N MET A 178 -9.23 -7.38 18.52
CA MET A 178 -8.03 -6.59 18.22
C MET A 178 -6.94 -6.98 19.21
N VAL A 179 -5.85 -7.55 18.70
CA VAL A 179 -4.78 -8.14 19.51
C VAL A 179 -3.53 -7.28 19.58
N ALA A 180 -3.36 -6.39 18.61
CA ALA A 180 -2.28 -5.42 18.59
C ALA A 180 -2.68 -4.17 17.81
N ASP A 181 -2.14 -3.03 18.22
CA ASP A 181 -2.15 -1.79 17.45
C ASP A 181 -0.88 -0.98 17.71
N GLY A 182 -0.55 -0.09 16.79
CA GLY A 182 0.60 0.79 16.93
C GLY A 182 0.90 1.59 15.68
N ILE A 183 1.50 2.77 15.89
CA ILE A 183 2.08 3.55 14.80
C ILE A 183 3.52 3.07 14.60
N PRO A 184 3.90 2.66 13.37
CA PRO A 184 5.26 2.26 13.11
C PRO A 184 6.27 3.36 13.51
N PRO A 185 7.33 3.04 14.25
CA PRO A 185 8.25 4.05 14.79
C PRO A 185 8.88 4.95 13.72
N TRP A 186 9.17 4.41 12.55
CA TRP A 186 9.71 5.19 11.42
C TRP A 186 8.73 6.22 10.85
N ILE A 187 7.42 5.95 10.91
CA ILE A 187 6.39 6.92 10.52
C ILE A 187 6.23 8.00 11.60
N ALA A 188 6.19 7.60 12.88
CA ALA A 188 6.06 8.53 13.99
C ALA A 188 7.18 9.57 14.00
N ARG A 189 8.44 9.14 13.79
CA ARG A 189 9.60 10.04 13.74
C ARG A 189 9.57 11.00 12.57
N ARG A 190 9.26 10.55 11.37
CA ARG A 190 9.15 11.44 10.20
C ARG A 190 8.13 12.55 10.43
N ARG A 191 7.00 12.22 11.06
CA ARG A 191 6.00 13.23 11.41
C ARG A 191 6.49 14.26 12.42
N MET A 192 7.43 13.87 13.28
CA MET A 192 8.07 14.78 14.24
C MET A 192 9.23 15.56 13.62
N GLY A 193 9.62 15.28 12.37
CA GLY A 193 10.74 15.93 11.69
C GLY A 193 12.10 15.56 12.28
N GLU A 194 12.20 14.40 12.93
CA GLU A 194 13.44 13.91 13.50
C GLU A 194 14.34 13.32 12.42
N ASP A 195 15.64 13.65 12.46
CA ASP A 195 16.64 13.01 11.62
C ASP A 195 16.73 11.51 11.94
N VAL A 196 16.70 10.68 10.88
CA VAL A 196 16.68 9.23 11.02
C VAL A 196 18.10 8.71 11.17
N ASP A 197 18.47 8.29 12.39
CA ASP A 197 19.61 7.40 12.59
C ASP A 197 19.24 5.99 12.10
N VAL A 198 19.90 5.51 11.04
CA VAL A 198 19.60 4.23 10.38
C VAL A 198 19.71 3.05 11.36
N ALA A 199 20.68 3.04 12.26
CA ALA A 199 20.87 1.94 13.22
C ALA A 199 19.72 1.88 14.23
N ILE A 200 19.28 3.04 14.72
CA ILE A 200 18.15 3.14 15.63
C ILE A 200 16.84 2.76 14.93
N ASP A 201 16.67 3.18 13.66
CA ASP A 201 15.48 2.82 12.88
C ASP A 201 15.36 1.30 12.67
N VAL A 202 16.45 0.61 12.33
CA VAL A 202 16.47 -0.85 12.18
C VAL A 202 16.08 -1.56 13.48
N ALA A 203 16.68 -1.16 14.62
CA ALA A 203 16.36 -1.76 15.90
C ALA A 203 14.90 -1.55 16.31
N GLN A 204 14.34 -0.37 16.07
CA GLN A 204 12.94 -0.08 16.38
C GLN A 204 11.97 -0.80 15.45
N ARG A 205 12.31 -0.95 14.17
CA ARG A 205 11.54 -1.79 13.24
C ARG A 205 11.46 -3.23 13.77
N GLN A 206 12.58 -3.81 14.16
CA GLN A 206 12.63 -5.16 14.70
C GLN A 206 11.74 -5.31 15.95
N LEU A 207 11.84 -4.39 16.91
CA LEU A 207 11.01 -4.42 18.12
C LEU A 207 9.51 -4.28 17.79
N PHE A 208 9.15 -3.43 16.85
CA PHE A 208 7.77 -3.27 16.42
C PHE A 208 7.22 -4.55 15.78
N TYR A 209 7.96 -5.18 14.86
CA TYR A 209 7.54 -6.44 14.26
C TYR A 209 7.50 -7.58 15.28
N GLN A 210 8.47 -7.65 16.17
CA GLN A 210 8.47 -8.65 17.25
C GLN A 210 7.21 -8.53 18.12
N TYR A 211 6.85 -7.31 18.53
CA TYR A 211 5.61 -7.06 19.27
C TYR A 211 4.36 -7.56 18.52
N LEU A 212 4.26 -7.27 17.22
CA LEU A 212 3.14 -7.73 16.41
C LEU A 212 3.11 -9.27 16.29
N GLN A 213 4.26 -9.90 16.06
CA GLN A 213 4.41 -11.34 15.94
C GLN A 213 4.02 -12.07 17.24
N GLU A 214 4.51 -11.60 18.38
CA GLU A 214 4.18 -12.16 19.70
C GLU A 214 2.68 -12.03 20.02
N SER A 215 2.08 -10.89 19.68
CA SER A 215 0.65 -10.68 19.86
C SER A 215 -0.21 -11.62 19.01
N ILE A 216 0.17 -11.83 17.75
CA ILE A 216 -0.50 -12.77 16.85
C ILE A 216 -0.37 -14.20 17.38
N ALA A 217 0.85 -14.63 17.71
CA ALA A 217 1.11 -15.99 18.18
C ALA A 217 0.32 -16.31 19.45
N LYS A 218 0.30 -15.38 20.41
CA LYS A 218 -0.47 -15.49 21.64
C LYS A 218 -1.97 -15.65 21.35
N ALA A 219 -2.53 -14.77 20.51
CA ALA A 219 -3.97 -14.79 20.20
C ALA A 219 -4.40 -16.06 19.45
N VAL A 220 -3.58 -16.55 18.52
CA VAL A 220 -3.84 -17.82 17.82
C VAL A 220 -3.82 -19.01 18.79
N ALA A 221 -2.88 -19.05 19.73
CA ALA A 221 -2.79 -20.07 20.76
C ALA A 221 -4.01 -20.03 21.70
N GLU A 222 -4.44 -18.85 22.13
CA GLU A 222 -5.62 -18.65 22.98
C GLU A 222 -6.91 -19.10 22.27
N PHE A 223 -7.07 -18.74 20.99
CA PHE A 223 -8.19 -19.19 20.17
C PHE A 223 -8.28 -20.72 20.17
N ARG A 224 -7.19 -21.43 19.90
CA ARG A 224 -7.17 -22.88 19.90
C ARG A 224 -7.31 -23.51 21.28
N GLY A 225 -6.86 -22.82 22.33
CA GLY A 225 -7.04 -23.24 23.73
C GLY A 225 -8.50 -23.15 24.19
N SER A 226 -9.24 -22.13 23.74
CA SER A 226 -10.66 -21.96 24.06
C SER A 226 -11.54 -23.00 23.36
N ASP A 227 -11.24 -23.32 22.12
CA ASP A 227 -11.97 -24.28 21.29
C ASP A 227 -11.95 -25.71 21.90
N ARG A 228 -10.89 -26.09 22.60
CA ARG A 228 -10.80 -27.35 23.35
C ARG A 228 -11.75 -27.46 24.54
N ARG A 229 -12.23 -26.34 25.08
CA ARG A 229 -13.15 -26.32 26.25
C ARG A 229 -14.59 -26.61 25.86
N TYR A 230 -14.96 -26.38 24.61
CA TYR A 230 -16.32 -26.61 24.10
C TYR A 230 -16.49 -27.95 23.39
N SER A 231 -15.40 -28.71 23.19
CA SER A 231 -15.42 -30.03 22.54
C SER A 231 -15.45 -31.20 23.51
N ARG A 232 -15.78 -30.95 24.77
CA ARG A 232 -16.03 -31.96 25.82
C ARG A 232 -17.49 -31.82 26.27
#